data_59b607fcf545398fb52c664a79932c75
#
_entry.id   59b607fcf545398fb52c664a79932c75
#
_cell.length_a   1.000
_cell.length_b   1.000
_cell.length_c   1.000
_cell.angle_alpha   90.00
_cell.angle_beta   90.00
_cell.angle_gamma   90.00
#
_symmetry.space_group_name_H-M   'P 1'
#
loop_
_entity.id
_entity.type
_entity.pdbx_description
1 polymer ?
#
loop_
_entity_poly.entity_id
_entity_poly.type
_entity_poly.pdbx_seq_one_letter_code
_entity_poly.pdbx_strand_id
1 'polypeptide(L)'
;MRSAAGFSLVDMLCVVAVLAILAGVSVPAFQNVTEGYKHGQAVRDVERELQTARLKAVTANRPLRVRFNCPGTGEYRITELIGTASAPASSDTASNRCTESVYPTPAGDNNPLTRPNHDGPMRRLPTGITFGTAATLEFWPDGTVHQQSGSTLPWPVVGVAGTSITLVKGSVTKRIDVNGVGKITLVR
;
A
#
# COMPACT_ATOMS: atom_id res chain seq x y z
N MET A 1 -43.60 -31.61 -42.93
CA MET A 1 -42.95 -30.33 -43.02
C MET A 1 -43.21 -29.53 -41.75
N ARG A 2 -42.19 -29.25 -40.91
CA ARG A 2 -42.36 -28.41 -39.72
C ARG A 2 -42.26 -26.95 -40.15
N SER A 3 -43.33 -26.20 -39.94
CA SER A 3 -43.32 -24.74 -40.16
C SER A 3 -42.29 -24.11 -39.20
N ALA A 4 -41.28 -23.46 -39.74
CA ALA A 4 -40.39 -22.60 -38.96
C ALA A 4 -41.18 -21.34 -38.59
N ALA A 5 -41.63 -21.24 -37.35
CA ALA A 5 -42.20 -20.00 -36.84
C ALA A 5 -41.05 -18.95 -36.70
N GLY A 6 -41.13 -17.93 -37.52
CA GLY A 6 -40.18 -16.82 -37.44
C GLY A 6 -40.42 -15.95 -36.17
N PHE A 7 -39.36 -15.38 -35.60
CA PHE A 7 -39.46 -14.41 -34.50
C PHE A 7 -40.18 -13.15 -34.96
N SER A 8 -41.12 -12.65 -34.16
CA SER A 8 -41.80 -11.39 -34.41
C SER A 8 -40.87 -10.21 -34.03
N LEU A 9 -40.93 -9.10 -34.75
CA LEU A 9 -40.24 -7.88 -34.43
C LEU A 9 -40.62 -7.34 -33.03
N VAL A 10 -41.83 -7.58 -32.60
CA VAL A 10 -42.35 -7.22 -31.27
C VAL A 10 -41.66 -8.05 -30.17
N ASP A 11 -41.41 -9.33 -30.41
CA ASP A 11 -40.68 -10.18 -29.44
C ASP A 11 -39.28 -9.69 -29.20
N MET A 12 -38.59 -9.27 -30.28
CA MET A 12 -37.26 -8.66 -30.17
C MET A 12 -37.29 -7.35 -29.40
N LEU A 13 -38.27 -6.49 -29.61
CA LEU A 13 -38.43 -5.25 -28.87
C LEU A 13 -38.66 -5.49 -27.38
N CYS A 14 -39.50 -6.45 -27.04
CA CYS A 14 -39.76 -6.84 -25.63
C CYS A 14 -38.50 -7.37 -24.95
N VAL A 15 -37.73 -8.22 -25.61
CA VAL A 15 -36.45 -8.74 -25.07
C VAL A 15 -35.45 -7.63 -24.82
N VAL A 16 -35.26 -6.72 -25.78
CA VAL A 16 -34.33 -5.59 -25.65
C VAL A 16 -34.76 -4.65 -24.52
N ALA A 17 -36.07 -4.39 -24.37
CA ALA A 17 -36.57 -3.57 -23.27
C ALA A 17 -36.30 -4.20 -21.90
N VAL A 18 -36.53 -5.50 -21.74
CA VAL A 18 -36.21 -6.21 -20.49
C VAL A 18 -34.72 -6.19 -20.20
N LEU A 19 -33.86 -6.45 -21.20
CA LEU A 19 -32.40 -6.39 -21.03
C LEU A 19 -31.92 -4.99 -20.65
N ALA A 20 -32.49 -3.93 -21.22
CA ALA A 20 -32.15 -2.57 -20.87
C ALA A 20 -32.47 -2.24 -19.39
N ILE A 21 -33.63 -2.68 -18.90
CA ILE A 21 -33.99 -2.51 -17.47
C ILE A 21 -33.05 -3.28 -16.57
N LEU A 22 -32.75 -4.52 -16.89
CA LEU A 22 -31.83 -5.35 -16.09
C LEU A 22 -30.41 -4.74 -16.08
N ALA A 23 -29.90 -4.26 -17.21
CA ALA A 23 -28.61 -3.60 -17.30
C ALA A 23 -28.57 -2.31 -16.45
N GLY A 24 -29.64 -1.52 -16.47
CA GLY A 24 -29.73 -0.28 -15.69
C GLY A 24 -29.60 -0.49 -14.16
N VAL A 25 -30.06 -1.63 -13.65
CA VAL A 25 -29.98 -1.97 -12.22
C VAL A 25 -28.64 -2.65 -11.89
N SER A 26 -28.15 -3.51 -12.78
CA SER A 26 -26.97 -4.34 -12.52
C SER A 26 -25.66 -3.56 -12.52
N VAL A 27 -25.53 -2.55 -13.40
CA VAL A 27 -24.26 -1.78 -13.54
C VAL A 27 -23.86 -1.07 -12.25
N PRO A 28 -24.71 -0.25 -11.57
CA PRO A 28 -24.33 0.41 -10.34
C PRO A 28 -24.04 -0.56 -9.19
N ALA A 29 -24.77 -1.65 -9.11
CA ALA A 29 -24.52 -2.68 -8.10
C ALA A 29 -23.12 -3.31 -8.26
N PHE A 30 -22.73 -3.61 -9.49
CA PHE A 30 -21.41 -4.17 -9.82
C PHE A 30 -20.28 -3.17 -9.53
N GLN A 31 -20.46 -1.89 -9.80
CA GLN A 31 -19.48 -0.85 -9.49
C GLN A 31 -19.19 -0.78 -7.99
N ASN A 32 -20.19 -0.79 -7.13
CA ASN A 32 -20.01 -0.73 -5.68
C ASN A 32 -19.21 -1.93 -5.14
N VAL A 33 -19.50 -3.12 -5.66
CA VAL A 33 -18.76 -4.34 -5.30
C VAL A 33 -17.30 -4.24 -5.72
N THR A 34 -17.04 -3.83 -6.96
CA THR A 34 -15.69 -3.67 -7.50
C THR A 34 -14.87 -2.65 -6.70
N GLU A 35 -15.48 -1.55 -6.29
CA GLU A 35 -14.83 -0.52 -5.49
C GLU A 35 -14.46 -1.03 -4.07
N GLY A 36 -15.32 -1.83 -3.45
CA GLY A 36 -15.03 -2.51 -2.18
C GLY A 36 -13.86 -3.49 -2.28
N TYR A 37 -13.78 -4.22 -3.39
CA TYR A 37 -12.65 -5.12 -3.69
C TYR A 37 -11.33 -4.37 -3.82
N LYS A 38 -11.30 -3.27 -4.58
CA LYS A 38 -10.10 -2.43 -4.74
C LYS A 38 -9.58 -1.94 -3.40
N HIS A 39 -10.46 -1.48 -2.50
CA HIS A 39 -10.05 -1.05 -1.16
C HIS A 39 -9.47 -2.21 -0.34
N GLY A 40 -10.13 -3.39 -0.36
CA GLY A 40 -9.61 -4.59 0.30
C GLY A 40 -8.25 -5.03 -0.21
N GLN A 41 -8.05 -4.98 -1.54
CA GLN A 41 -6.79 -5.33 -2.18
C GLN A 41 -5.67 -4.35 -1.78
N ALA A 42 -5.93 -3.03 -1.83
CA ALA A 42 -4.96 -2.01 -1.44
C ALA A 42 -4.43 -2.21 -0.01
N VAL A 43 -5.31 -2.57 0.92
CA VAL A 43 -4.91 -2.83 2.32
C VAL A 43 -4.00 -4.06 2.43
N ARG A 44 -4.32 -5.13 1.69
CA ARG A 44 -3.47 -6.35 1.65
C ARG A 44 -2.12 -6.09 0.99
N ASP A 45 -2.07 -5.23 -0.01
CA ASP A 45 -0.83 -4.87 -0.69
C ASP A 45 0.09 -4.07 0.24
N VAL A 46 -0.46 -3.14 1.03
CA VAL A 46 0.29 -2.42 2.07
C VAL A 46 0.77 -3.37 3.17
N GLU A 47 -0.10 -4.27 3.64
CA GLU A 47 0.29 -5.29 4.63
C GLU A 47 1.44 -6.15 4.12
N ARG A 48 1.37 -6.62 2.88
CA ARG A 48 2.43 -7.41 2.24
C ARG A 48 3.74 -6.63 2.14
N GLU A 49 3.69 -5.35 1.82
CA GLU A 49 4.87 -4.51 1.73
C GLU A 49 5.53 -4.32 3.11
N LEU A 50 4.74 -4.16 4.17
CA LEU A 50 5.24 -4.13 5.55
C LEU A 50 5.91 -5.46 5.95
N GLN A 51 5.30 -6.59 5.63
CA GLN A 51 5.89 -7.92 5.87
C GLN A 51 7.19 -8.09 5.07
N THR A 52 7.23 -7.59 3.83
CA THR A 52 8.41 -7.60 2.98
C THR A 52 9.54 -6.75 3.59
N ALA A 53 9.22 -5.55 4.10
CA ALA A 53 10.19 -4.69 4.76
C ALA A 53 10.79 -5.37 5.99
N ARG A 54 9.95 -5.99 6.84
CA ARG A 54 10.41 -6.75 8.00
C ARG A 54 11.35 -7.90 7.61
N LEU A 55 10.93 -8.72 6.65
CA LEU A 55 11.73 -9.84 6.19
C LEU A 55 13.07 -9.40 5.62
N LYS A 56 13.06 -8.37 4.78
CA LYS A 56 14.29 -7.81 4.19
C LYS A 56 15.20 -7.21 5.26
N ALA A 57 14.69 -6.52 6.27
CA ALA A 57 15.49 -5.96 7.35
C ALA A 57 16.29 -7.05 8.11
N VAL A 58 15.61 -8.16 8.42
CA VAL A 58 16.24 -9.30 9.09
C VAL A 58 17.25 -10.01 8.17
N THR A 59 16.87 -10.31 6.93
CA THR A 59 17.73 -11.07 6.00
C THR A 59 18.94 -10.29 5.51
N ALA A 60 18.79 -8.99 5.27
CA ALA A 60 19.87 -8.12 4.85
C ALA A 60 20.73 -7.59 6.02
N ASN A 61 20.30 -7.83 7.26
CA ASN A 61 20.90 -7.26 8.47
C ASN A 61 21.03 -5.73 8.38
N ARG A 62 20.00 -5.05 7.89
CA ARG A 62 19.94 -3.59 7.68
C ARG A 62 18.61 -3.02 8.13
N PRO A 63 18.59 -1.86 8.79
CA PRO A 63 17.33 -1.16 9.07
C PRO A 63 16.67 -0.68 7.78
N LEU A 64 15.37 -0.95 7.64
CA LEU A 64 14.56 -0.52 6.51
C LEU A 64 13.41 0.34 6.98
N ARG A 65 13.19 1.47 6.30
CA ARG A 65 12.07 2.38 6.53
C ARG A 65 10.94 2.11 5.54
N VAL A 66 9.72 2.08 6.01
CA VAL A 66 8.55 2.18 5.15
C VAL A 66 7.99 3.59 5.28
N ARG A 67 8.11 4.34 4.20
CA ARG A 67 7.67 5.74 4.12
C ARG A 67 6.35 5.82 3.36
N PHE A 68 5.36 6.41 4.00
CA PHE A 68 4.05 6.65 3.42
C PHE A 68 3.93 8.11 2.98
N ASN A 69 3.06 8.36 1.99
CA ASN A 69 2.90 9.67 1.34
C ASN A 69 4.25 10.25 0.87
N CYS A 70 5.09 9.40 0.33
CA CYS A 70 6.42 9.73 -0.12
C CYS A 70 6.70 9.10 -1.51
N PRO A 71 6.97 9.90 -2.54
CA PRO A 71 7.14 11.35 -2.55
C PRO A 71 5.82 12.12 -2.48
N GLY A 72 4.68 11.53 -2.82
CA GLY A 72 3.38 12.18 -2.89
C GLY A 72 2.28 11.40 -2.18
N THR A 73 1.10 12.02 -2.08
CA THR A 73 -0.08 11.43 -1.44
C THR A 73 -0.46 10.09 -2.07
N GLY A 74 -0.64 9.07 -1.24
CA GLY A 74 -1.00 7.72 -1.67
C GLY A 74 0.17 6.92 -2.23
N GLU A 75 1.37 7.49 -2.27
CA GLU A 75 2.59 6.78 -2.65
C GLU A 75 3.34 6.29 -1.41
N TYR A 76 4.01 5.15 -1.53
CA TYR A 76 4.80 4.59 -0.42
C TYR A 76 5.92 3.72 -0.94
N ARG A 77 6.98 3.62 -0.15
CA ARG A 77 8.17 2.87 -0.54
C ARG A 77 8.93 2.33 0.66
N ILE A 78 9.54 1.16 0.49
CA ILE A 78 10.59 0.67 1.38
C ILE A 78 11.88 1.36 0.98
N THR A 79 12.60 1.94 1.95
CA THR A 79 13.90 2.58 1.75
C THR A 79 14.91 2.05 2.77
N GLU A 80 16.13 1.76 2.33
CA GLU A 80 17.22 1.40 3.24
C GLU A 80 17.68 2.65 4.01
N LEU A 81 18.04 2.48 5.27
CA LEU A 81 18.69 3.50 6.07
C LEU A 81 20.17 3.57 5.67
N ILE A 82 20.59 4.68 5.07
CA ILE A 82 22.00 4.90 4.64
C ILE A 82 22.88 5.27 5.83
N GLY A 83 22.38 6.12 6.72
CA GLY A 83 23.02 6.47 7.96
C GLY A 83 22.84 5.42 9.04
N THR A 84 22.89 5.87 10.29
CA THR A 84 22.55 5.03 11.45
C THR A 84 21.24 5.50 12.07
N ALA A 85 20.62 4.66 12.90
CA ALA A 85 19.39 5.04 13.58
C ALA A 85 19.55 6.29 14.47
N SER A 86 20.73 6.49 15.06
CA SER A 86 21.05 7.67 15.89
C SER A 86 21.55 8.87 15.08
N ALA A 87 22.06 8.63 13.86
CA ALA A 87 22.58 9.65 12.96
C ALA A 87 22.22 9.30 11.50
N PRO A 88 20.93 9.46 11.12
CA PRO A 88 20.50 9.20 9.74
C PRO A 88 21.21 10.17 8.78
N ALA A 89 21.48 9.69 7.58
CA ALA A 89 21.99 10.54 6.52
C ALA A 89 20.92 11.58 6.11
N SER A 90 21.32 12.71 5.58
CA SER A 90 20.38 13.75 5.11
C SER A 90 19.38 13.20 4.07
N SER A 91 19.85 12.27 3.22
CA SER A 91 19.01 11.57 2.25
C SER A 91 17.94 10.67 2.88
N ASP A 92 18.16 10.13 4.09
CA ASP A 92 17.20 9.24 4.75
C ASP A 92 15.91 9.96 5.16
N THR A 93 15.96 11.27 5.33
CA THR A 93 14.81 12.11 5.70
C THR A 93 14.35 13.00 4.56
N ALA A 94 15.10 13.11 3.46
CA ALA A 94 14.76 13.94 2.31
C ALA A 94 13.36 13.59 1.74
N SER A 95 12.60 14.60 1.36
CA SER A 95 11.25 14.44 0.81
C SER A 95 11.23 13.65 -0.50
N ASN A 96 12.29 13.79 -1.31
CA ASN A 96 12.44 13.10 -2.58
C ASN A 96 13.07 11.71 -2.45
N ARG A 97 13.37 11.23 -1.24
CA ARG A 97 14.01 9.93 -1.01
C ARG A 97 13.23 8.75 -1.61
N CYS A 98 11.92 8.90 -1.77
CA CYS A 98 11.06 7.87 -2.37
C CYS A 98 10.99 7.93 -3.90
N THR A 99 11.58 8.94 -4.56
CA THR A 99 11.51 9.10 -6.01
C THR A 99 12.47 8.13 -6.69
N GLU A 100 11.96 7.23 -7.53
CA GLU A 100 12.76 6.21 -8.22
C GLU A 100 13.76 6.80 -9.23
N SER A 101 13.48 7.98 -9.79
CA SER A 101 14.41 8.68 -10.68
C SER A 101 15.66 9.19 -9.96
N VAL A 102 15.53 9.53 -8.66
CA VAL A 102 16.62 10.02 -7.82
C VAL A 102 17.27 8.88 -7.05
N TYR A 103 16.45 7.97 -6.54
CA TYR A 103 16.88 6.79 -5.77
C TYR A 103 16.29 5.54 -6.44
N PRO A 104 16.89 5.03 -7.52
CA PRO A 104 16.40 3.88 -8.24
C PRO A 104 16.40 2.61 -7.37
N THR A 105 15.62 1.64 -7.77
CA THR A 105 15.62 0.31 -7.15
C THR A 105 17.00 -0.36 -7.28
N PRO A 106 17.33 -1.33 -6.40
CA PRO A 106 18.67 -1.94 -6.34
C PRO A 106 19.21 -2.49 -7.65
N ALA A 107 18.38 -2.89 -8.60
CA ALA A 107 18.81 -3.45 -9.87
C ALA A 107 19.72 -2.53 -10.71
N GLY A 108 19.63 -1.20 -10.49
CA GLY A 108 20.49 -0.21 -11.16
C GLY A 108 21.50 0.46 -10.22
N ASP A 109 21.53 0.08 -8.95
CA ASP A 109 22.33 0.72 -7.92
C ASP A 109 23.41 -0.22 -7.38
N ASN A 110 24.59 -0.12 -7.96
CA ASN A 110 25.72 -0.97 -7.59
C ASN A 110 26.71 -0.29 -6.61
N ASN A 111 26.39 0.90 -6.09
CA ASN A 111 27.28 1.59 -5.17
C ASN A 111 26.68 1.70 -3.77
N PRO A 112 27.07 0.82 -2.84
CA PRO A 112 26.54 0.80 -1.48
C PRO A 112 26.89 2.04 -0.65
N LEU A 113 27.83 2.86 -1.11
CA LEU A 113 28.25 4.07 -0.41
C LEU A 113 27.43 5.30 -0.76
N THR A 114 26.87 5.33 -1.97
CA THR A 114 26.17 6.51 -2.49
C THR A 114 24.68 6.27 -2.72
N ARG A 115 24.28 5.02 -2.85
CA ARG A 115 22.88 4.65 -3.10
C ARG A 115 22.53 3.39 -2.31
N PRO A 116 21.33 3.31 -1.74
CA PRO A 116 20.91 2.14 -0.96
C PRO A 116 20.61 0.95 -1.88
N ASN A 117 21.07 -0.21 -1.47
CA ASN A 117 20.95 -1.46 -2.22
C ASN A 117 19.65 -2.23 -1.95
N HIS A 118 18.91 -1.88 -0.92
CA HIS A 118 17.73 -2.63 -0.48
C HIS A 118 16.43 -1.84 -0.62
N ASP A 119 16.46 -0.74 -1.35
CA ASP A 119 15.24 0.01 -1.67
C ASP A 119 14.25 -0.87 -2.45
N GLY A 120 12.99 -0.78 -2.06
CA GLY A 120 11.90 -1.37 -2.80
C GLY A 120 11.46 -0.47 -3.98
N PRO A 121 10.61 -0.99 -4.88
CA PRO A 121 9.96 -0.16 -5.88
C PRO A 121 8.98 0.81 -5.23
N MET A 122 8.76 1.94 -5.88
CA MET A 122 7.68 2.86 -5.49
C MET A 122 6.33 2.18 -5.70
N ARG A 123 5.49 2.24 -4.69
CA ARG A 123 4.13 1.73 -4.71
C ARG A 123 3.15 2.89 -4.69
N ARG A 124 1.99 2.69 -5.30
CA ARG A 124 0.92 3.68 -5.32
C ARG A 124 -0.41 3.02 -4.98
N LEU A 125 -1.17 3.67 -4.13
CA LEU A 125 -2.55 3.27 -3.86
C LEU A 125 -3.44 3.48 -5.09
N PRO A 126 -4.45 2.65 -5.30
CA PRO A 126 -5.46 2.88 -6.33
C PRO A 126 -6.15 4.24 -6.15
N THR A 127 -6.58 4.84 -7.25
CA THR A 127 -7.30 6.11 -7.26
C THR A 127 -8.47 6.12 -6.27
N GLY A 128 -8.60 7.21 -5.53
CA GLY A 128 -9.66 7.39 -4.54
C GLY A 128 -9.39 6.73 -3.17
N ILE A 129 -8.21 6.12 -2.99
CA ILE A 129 -7.76 5.59 -1.70
C ILE A 129 -6.56 6.40 -1.24
N THR A 130 -6.56 6.81 0.02
CA THR A 130 -5.49 7.59 0.64
C THR A 130 -5.09 7.00 1.98
N PHE A 131 -3.88 7.32 2.45
CA PHE A 131 -3.51 7.07 3.82
C PHE A 131 -4.16 8.13 4.73
N GLY A 132 -4.88 7.67 5.76
CA GLY A 132 -5.39 8.55 6.80
C GLY A 132 -4.32 8.78 7.88
N THR A 133 -4.05 7.77 8.69
CA THR A 133 -2.94 7.75 9.64
C THR A 133 -1.86 6.82 9.11
N ALA A 134 -0.64 7.30 8.96
CA ALA A 134 0.48 6.49 8.50
C ALA A 134 1.81 7.15 8.90
N ALA A 135 2.30 6.82 10.08
CA ALA A 135 3.64 7.22 10.51
C ALA A 135 4.71 6.38 9.80
N THR A 136 5.86 6.97 9.51
CA THR A 136 7.03 6.23 9.00
C THR A 136 7.45 5.18 10.03
N LEU A 137 7.64 3.95 9.56
CA LEU A 137 8.09 2.83 10.39
C LEU A 137 9.50 2.41 9.98
N GLU A 138 10.31 2.02 10.94
CA GLU A 138 11.58 1.34 10.75
C GLU A 138 11.48 -0.10 11.22
N PHE A 139 11.88 -1.03 10.38
CA PHE A 139 12.06 -2.43 10.72
C PHE A 139 13.55 -2.69 10.91
N TRP A 140 13.90 -3.20 12.07
CA TRP A 140 15.29 -3.46 12.42
C TRP A 140 15.68 -4.93 12.23
N PRO A 141 16.99 -5.22 12.12
CA PRO A 141 17.49 -6.60 11.96
C PRO A 141 17.09 -7.57 13.07
N ASP A 142 16.91 -7.07 14.28
CA ASP A 142 16.48 -7.86 15.45
C ASP A 142 14.96 -8.17 15.44
N GLY A 143 14.25 -7.71 14.39
CA GLY A 143 12.81 -7.91 14.23
C GLY A 143 11.95 -6.87 14.94
N THR A 144 12.53 -5.90 15.66
CA THR A 144 11.79 -4.82 16.30
C THR A 144 11.32 -3.78 15.29
N VAL A 145 10.24 -3.09 15.64
CA VAL A 145 9.68 -2.00 14.84
C VAL A 145 9.77 -0.71 15.63
N HIS A 146 10.29 0.30 15.00
CA HIS A 146 10.42 1.65 15.52
C HIS A 146 9.52 2.60 14.74
N GLN A 147 8.99 3.61 15.40
CA GLN A 147 8.10 4.60 14.78
C GLN A 147 8.70 5.98 14.89
N GLN A 148 8.61 6.74 13.81
CA GLN A 148 8.98 8.14 13.81
C GLN A 148 8.21 8.90 14.90
N SER A 149 8.95 9.54 15.80
CA SER A 149 8.40 10.35 16.90
C SER A 149 9.18 11.65 17.02
N GLY A 150 8.68 12.71 16.39
CA GLY A 150 9.33 14.02 16.40
C GLY A 150 10.77 13.97 15.91
N SER A 151 11.67 14.63 16.66
CA SER A 151 13.12 14.67 16.40
C SER A 151 13.95 13.70 17.25
N THR A 152 13.29 12.87 18.07
CA THR A 152 13.98 11.91 18.94
C THR A 152 14.66 10.81 18.11
N LEU A 153 15.96 10.61 18.31
CA LEU A 153 16.75 9.58 17.65
C LEU A 153 17.53 8.77 18.70
N PRO A 154 17.69 7.44 18.52
CA PRO A 154 16.94 6.64 17.55
C PRO A 154 15.43 6.67 17.83
N TRP A 155 14.62 6.39 16.82
CA TRP A 155 13.17 6.35 17.00
C TRP A 155 12.78 5.32 18.06
N PRO A 156 11.77 5.60 18.87
CA PRO A 156 11.34 4.65 19.90
C PRO A 156 10.74 3.39 19.31
N VAL A 157 10.92 2.28 20.01
CA VAL A 157 10.24 1.02 19.70
C VAL A 157 8.73 1.23 19.82
N VAL A 158 7.98 0.72 18.88
CA VAL A 158 6.51 0.69 18.94
C VAL A 158 6.08 -0.08 20.19
N GLY A 159 5.25 0.52 21.02
CA GLY A 159 4.78 -0.10 22.24
C GLY A 159 3.92 -1.35 22.02
N VAL A 160 3.51 -1.99 23.10
CA VAL A 160 2.65 -3.19 23.06
C VAL A 160 1.30 -2.90 22.43
N ALA A 161 0.78 -1.70 22.61
CA ALA A 161 -0.48 -1.25 21.99
C ALA A 161 -0.41 -1.19 20.46
N GLY A 162 0.81 -1.16 19.91
CA GLY A 162 1.03 -1.07 18.48
C GLY A 162 0.84 0.35 17.94
N THR A 163 1.03 0.45 16.63
CA THR A 163 0.69 1.63 15.81
C THR A 163 -0.20 1.21 14.67
N SER A 164 -1.02 2.13 14.19
CA SER A 164 -2.00 1.83 13.14
C SER A 164 -1.70 2.61 11.88
N ILE A 165 -1.82 1.91 10.75
CA ILE A 165 -1.84 2.50 9.42
C ILE A 165 -3.26 2.38 8.90
N THR A 166 -3.88 3.51 8.54
CA THR A 166 -5.25 3.53 8.03
C THR A 166 -5.27 3.88 6.56
N LEU A 167 -6.11 3.18 5.82
CA LEU A 167 -6.44 3.49 4.44
C LEU A 167 -7.90 3.93 4.37
N VAL A 168 -8.13 5.08 3.78
CA VAL A 168 -9.45 5.73 3.71
C VAL A 168 -9.93 5.76 2.27
N LYS A 169 -11.19 5.39 2.07
CA LYS A 169 -11.91 5.54 0.80
C LYS A 169 -13.32 6.05 1.06
N GLY A 170 -13.56 7.32 0.75
CA GLY A 170 -14.81 8.00 1.15
C GLY A 170 -14.98 7.96 2.67
N SER A 171 -16.08 7.39 3.14
CA SER A 171 -16.37 7.20 4.57
C SER A 171 -15.83 5.89 5.17
N VAL A 172 -15.28 5.00 4.34
CA VAL A 172 -14.82 3.69 4.78
C VAL A 172 -13.34 3.72 5.13
N THR A 173 -13.00 3.36 6.36
CA THR A 173 -11.62 3.24 6.84
C THR A 173 -11.29 1.79 7.14
N LYS A 174 -10.13 1.34 6.67
CA LYS A 174 -9.54 0.03 7.01
C LYS A 174 -8.21 0.25 7.70
N ARG A 175 -7.85 -0.65 8.61
CA ARG A 175 -6.71 -0.48 9.50
C ARG A 175 -5.78 -1.70 9.48
N ILE A 176 -4.48 -1.41 9.50
CA ILE A 176 -3.40 -2.38 9.70
C ILE A 176 -2.72 -2.00 11.01
N ASP A 177 -2.63 -2.91 11.94
CA ASP A 177 -1.92 -2.71 13.21
C ASP A 177 -0.55 -3.39 13.15
N VAL A 178 0.46 -2.66 13.64
CA VAL A 178 1.85 -3.11 13.72
C VAL A 178 2.33 -2.93 15.15
N ASN A 179 2.82 -3.96 15.79
CA ASN A 179 3.40 -3.88 17.13
C ASN A 179 4.93 -3.88 17.13
N GLY A 180 5.55 -3.63 18.29
CA GLY A 180 7.00 -3.50 18.43
C GLY A 180 7.80 -4.75 18.11
N VAL A 181 7.20 -5.94 18.16
CA VAL A 181 7.84 -7.21 17.77
C VAL A 181 7.58 -7.58 16.30
N GLY A 182 7.08 -6.62 15.52
CA GLY A 182 6.87 -6.79 14.09
C GLY A 182 5.67 -7.66 13.73
N LYS A 183 4.70 -7.88 14.62
CA LYS A 183 3.45 -8.52 14.25
C LYS A 183 2.58 -7.51 13.49
N ILE A 184 2.19 -7.86 12.28
CA ILE A 184 1.36 -7.06 11.38
C ILE A 184 0.01 -7.77 11.25
N THR A 185 -1.08 -7.06 11.52
CA THR A 185 -2.43 -7.63 11.50
C THR A 185 -3.42 -6.69 10.82
N LEU A 186 -4.23 -7.25 9.94
CA LEU A 186 -5.40 -6.58 9.38
C LEU A 186 -6.52 -6.56 10.41
N VAL A 187 -7.03 -5.36 10.71
CA VAL A 187 -8.23 -5.19 11.53
C VAL A 187 -9.44 -5.11 10.59
N ARG A 188 -10.37 -6.02 10.79
CA ARG A 188 -11.61 -6.11 10.01
C ARG A 188 -12.70 -5.23 10.60
#